data_c1533d3de5bad4c1fe5cca19c07afcb3
#
_entry.id   c1533d3de5bad4c1fe5cca19c07afcb3
#
_cell.length_a   1.000
_cell.length_b   1.000
_cell.length_c   1.000
_cell.angle_alpha   90.00
_cell.angle_beta   90.00
_cell.angle_gamma   90.00
#
_symmetry.space_group_name_H-M   'P 1'
#
loop_
_entity.id
_entity.type
_entity.pdbx_description
1 polymer ?
#
loop_
_entity_poly.entity_id
_entity_poly.type
_entity_poly.pdbx_seq_one_letter_code
_entity_poly.pdbx_strand_id
1 'polypeptide(L)'
;MRAERRDALVDFLLEAVADEGTTPFPADVLAGLCRVVRCEAVGYWEWSAHELLGFSLAADDPAQVSPVWDVYPQVRQDDPLPGWGPRGSPLPHRDWFGRTLAISDFISDREFRRRGLYAEVCKPLGVRAVMKVFLPTGAATGASLVFDTTRARFAETDRLTLHRLVPHLAQLRRNTLARRTYPALIESTAAARMRLLRLSPRERVVLARAAAGETNTAIAAALFISPGTVRKHLEHIYDKLEVRTRTEAAAIYIQERLVIDSTGLGSSGAPRHPQDQPPQAG
;
A
#
# COMPACT_ATOMS: atom_id res chain seq x y z
N MET A 1 4.43 -3.79 -36.42
CA MET A 1 4.91 -2.79 -35.41
C MET A 1 3.79 -2.10 -34.60
N ARG A 2 2.85 -1.36 -35.20
CA ARG A 2 1.75 -0.73 -34.41
C ARG A 2 0.71 -1.74 -33.91
N ALA A 3 0.38 -2.76 -34.68
CA ALA A 3 -0.56 -3.82 -34.29
C ALA A 3 -0.01 -4.66 -33.13
N GLU A 4 1.18 -5.21 -33.26
CA GLU A 4 1.86 -6.01 -32.22
C GLU A 4 1.95 -5.31 -30.86
N ARG A 5 2.20 -3.98 -30.87
CA ARG A 5 2.25 -3.21 -29.63
C ARG A 5 0.88 -3.01 -29.01
N ARG A 6 -0.15 -2.85 -29.83
CA ARG A 6 -1.53 -2.76 -29.37
C ARG A 6 -1.96 -4.09 -28.74
N ASP A 7 -1.62 -5.19 -29.39
CA ASP A 7 -1.96 -6.53 -28.91
C ASP A 7 -1.23 -6.81 -27.59
N ALA A 8 0.08 -6.52 -27.49
CA ALA A 8 0.83 -6.63 -26.24
C ALA A 8 0.24 -5.75 -25.11
N LEU A 9 -0.28 -4.58 -25.42
CA LEU A 9 -0.94 -3.71 -24.42
C LEU A 9 -2.27 -4.30 -23.95
N VAL A 10 -3.05 -4.87 -24.88
CA VAL A 10 -4.33 -5.52 -24.55
C VAL A 10 -4.06 -6.75 -23.68
N ASP A 11 -3.12 -7.60 -24.06
CA ASP A 11 -2.73 -8.79 -23.31
C ASP A 11 -2.29 -8.42 -21.90
N PHE A 12 -1.40 -7.42 -21.76
CA PHE A 12 -0.98 -6.89 -20.48
C PHE A 12 -2.15 -6.42 -19.61
N LEU A 13 -3.09 -5.66 -20.18
CA LEU A 13 -4.24 -5.16 -19.41
C LEU A 13 -5.15 -6.29 -18.97
N LEU A 14 -5.36 -7.31 -19.80
CA LEU A 14 -6.17 -8.48 -19.46
C LEU A 14 -5.49 -9.30 -18.36
N GLU A 15 -4.19 -9.59 -18.47
CA GLU A 15 -3.41 -10.29 -17.45
C GLU A 15 -3.44 -9.53 -16.11
N ALA A 16 -3.20 -8.22 -16.15
CA ALA A 16 -3.15 -7.38 -14.95
C ALA A 16 -4.51 -7.24 -14.26
N VAL A 17 -5.62 -7.28 -15.00
CA VAL A 17 -6.98 -7.22 -14.44
C VAL A 17 -7.40 -8.57 -13.89
N ALA A 18 -7.01 -9.67 -14.55
CA ALA A 18 -7.31 -11.03 -14.12
C ALA A 18 -6.52 -11.47 -12.88
N ASP A 19 -5.41 -10.78 -12.56
CA ASP A 19 -4.61 -11.09 -11.37
C ASP A 19 -5.37 -10.76 -10.07
N GLU A 20 -5.77 -11.80 -9.35
CA GLU A 20 -6.40 -11.71 -8.01
C GLU A 20 -5.38 -11.83 -6.86
N GLY A 21 -4.10 -11.88 -7.19
CA GLY A 21 -3.01 -12.02 -6.24
C GLY A 21 -2.90 -10.86 -5.24
N THR A 22 -2.10 -11.09 -4.23
CA THR A 22 -1.79 -10.11 -3.17
C THR A 22 -0.43 -9.44 -3.36
N THR A 23 0.31 -9.82 -4.41
CA THR A 23 1.60 -9.21 -4.78
C THR A 23 1.37 -8.15 -5.85
N PRO A 24 1.67 -6.86 -5.59
CA PRO A 24 1.63 -5.86 -6.64
C PRO A 24 2.63 -6.24 -7.75
N PHE A 25 2.19 -6.32 -8.97
CA PHE A 25 3.03 -6.65 -10.13
C PHE A 25 3.79 -7.98 -9.98
N PRO A 26 3.12 -9.15 -10.01
CA PRO A 26 3.80 -10.43 -10.09
C PRO A 26 4.59 -10.56 -11.40
N ALA A 27 5.48 -11.55 -11.49
CA ALA A 27 6.46 -11.65 -12.57
C ALA A 27 5.84 -11.73 -13.99
N ASP A 28 4.69 -12.37 -14.13
CA ASP A 28 3.92 -12.47 -15.38
C ASP A 28 3.36 -11.10 -15.82
N VAL A 29 2.80 -10.32 -14.91
CA VAL A 29 2.36 -8.94 -15.16
C VAL A 29 3.54 -8.05 -15.54
N LEU A 30 4.70 -8.19 -14.88
CA LEU A 30 5.91 -7.47 -15.25
C LEU A 30 6.43 -7.90 -16.64
N ALA A 31 6.37 -9.19 -16.98
CA ALA A 31 6.73 -9.68 -18.31
C ALA A 31 5.83 -9.06 -19.39
N GLY A 32 4.55 -8.88 -19.11
CA GLY A 32 3.64 -8.12 -19.98
C GLY A 32 4.12 -6.67 -20.18
N LEU A 33 4.57 -5.99 -19.12
CA LEU A 33 5.15 -4.65 -19.24
C LEU A 33 6.45 -4.63 -20.06
N CYS A 34 7.32 -5.65 -19.93
CA CYS A 34 8.51 -5.79 -20.78
C CYS A 34 8.14 -5.77 -22.27
N ARG A 35 7.11 -6.53 -22.67
CA ARG A 35 6.62 -6.56 -24.07
C ARG A 35 6.09 -5.21 -24.54
N VAL A 36 5.33 -4.52 -23.68
CA VAL A 36 4.72 -3.20 -24.00
C VAL A 36 5.77 -2.11 -24.14
N VAL A 37 6.74 -2.06 -23.23
CA VAL A 37 7.79 -1.03 -23.17
C VAL A 37 9.02 -1.43 -24.00
N ARG A 38 9.11 -2.69 -24.43
CA ARG A 38 10.23 -3.27 -25.17
C ARG A 38 11.53 -3.12 -24.40
N CYS A 39 11.61 -3.74 -23.27
CA CYS A 39 12.81 -3.80 -22.43
C CYS A 39 13.08 -5.25 -22.04
N GLU A 40 14.29 -5.52 -21.60
CA GLU A 40 14.75 -6.86 -21.27
C GLU A 40 14.47 -7.23 -19.82
N ALA A 41 14.30 -6.21 -18.94
CA ALA A 41 13.92 -6.45 -17.57
C ALA A 41 13.02 -5.33 -17.00
N VAL A 42 12.12 -5.72 -16.09
CA VAL A 42 11.33 -4.80 -15.27
C VAL A 42 11.33 -5.30 -13.84
N GLY A 43 11.73 -4.44 -12.90
CA GLY A 43 11.66 -4.69 -11.47
C GLY A 43 10.63 -3.79 -10.80
N TYR A 44 9.83 -4.35 -9.88
CA TYR A 44 9.00 -3.60 -8.95
C TYR A 44 9.65 -3.60 -7.58
N TRP A 45 9.66 -2.45 -6.94
CA TRP A 45 10.24 -2.22 -5.62
C TRP A 45 9.27 -1.41 -4.76
N GLU A 46 9.10 -1.85 -3.53
CA GLU A 46 8.38 -1.11 -2.50
C GLU A 46 9.19 -1.11 -1.21
N TRP A 47 9.37 0.06 -0.59
CA TRP A 47 10.22 0.21 0.59
C TRP A 47 9.67 1.26 1.56
N SER A 48 10.08 1.12 2.81
CA SER A 48 10.01 2.18 3.82
C SER A 48 11.40 2.81 4.02
N ALA A 49 11.51 3.77 4.94
CA ALA A 49 12.80 4.33 5.32
C ALA A 49 13.76 3.28 5.94
N HIS A 50 13.26 2.13 6.35
CA HIS A 50 13.99 1.14 7.14
C HIS A 50 14.12 -0.23 6.45
N GLU A 51 13.18 -0.60 5.58
CA GLU A 51 13.10 -1.96 5.03
C GLU A 51 12.51 -2.02 3.63
N LEU A 52 12.82 -3.10 2.92
CA LEU A 52 12.17 -3.50 1.68
C LEU A 52 10.85 -4.17 2.03
N LEU A 53 9.75 -3.61 1.56
CA LEU A 53 8.38 -4.10 1.82
C LEU A 53 7.90 -5.09 0.77
N GLY A 54 8.39 -4.97 -0.46
CA GLY A 54 8.01 -5.84 -1.56
C GLY A 54 8.96 -5.71 -2.74
N PHE A 55 9.14 -6.84 -3.43
CA PHE A 55 9.96 -6.92 -4.63
C PHE A 55 9.38 -7.97 -5.58
N SER A 56 9.43 -7.68 -6.86
CA SER A 56 9.21 -8.64 -7.94
C SER A 56 10.01 -8.23 -9.18
N LEU A 57 10.35 -9.21 -10.01
CA LEU A 57 11.19 -9.02 -11.18
C LEU A 57 10.68 -9.90 -12.33
N ALA A 58 10.67 -9.34 -13.54
CA ALA A 58 10.67 -10.07 -14.78
C ALA A 58 11.93 -9.71 -15.57
N ALA A 59 12.70 -10.70 -15.96
CA ALA A 59 13.89 -10.58 -16.78
C ALA A 59 14.07 -11.85 -17.60
N ASP A 60 14.79 -11.76 -18.72
CA ASP A 60 15.09 -12.92 -19.58
C ASP A 60 15.89 -13.99 -18.82
N ASP A 61 16.80 -13.58 -17.92
CA ASP A 61 17.53 -14.45 -17.02
C ASP A 61 17.56 -13.86 -15.60
N PRO A 62 16.59 -14.21 -14.74
CA PRO A 62 16.55 -13.69 -13.36
C PRO A 62 17.75 -14.08 -12.51
N ALA A 63 18.45 -15.17 -12.82
CA ALA A 63 19.62 -15.62 -12.06
C ALA A 63 20.81 -14.66 -12.19
N GLN A 64 20.96 -13.97 -13.32
CA GLN A 64 21.99 -12.97 -13.50
C GLN A 64 21.76 -11.71 -12.69
N VAL A 65 20.53 -11.43 -12.30
CA VAL A 65 20.16 -10.21 -11.55
C VAL A 65 20.42 -10.38 -10.05
N SER A 66 20.39 -11.60 -9.54
CA SER A 66 20.55 -11.89 -8.10
C SER A 66 21.83 -11.28 -7.48
N PRO A 67 23.04 -11.41 -8.09
CA PRO A 67 24.26 -10.84 -7.52
C PRO A 67 24.27 -9.31 -7.43
N VAL A 68 23.44 -8.64 -8.23
CA VAL A 68 23.37 -7.18 -8.27
C VAL A 68 22.85 -6.61 -6.95
N TRP A 69 22.04 -7.37 -6.23
CA TRP A 69 21.44 -6.93 -4.97
C TRP A 69 22.45 -6.74 -3.85
N ASP A 70 23.55 -7.47 -3.89
CA ASP A 70 24.63 -7.33 -2.92
C ASP A 70 25.52 -6.10 -3.21
N VAL A 71 25.55 -5.68 -4.47
CA VAL A 71 26.39 -4.59 -4.97
C VAL A 71 25.66 -3.25 -5.01
N TYR A 72 24.40 -3.22 -5.43
CA TYR A 72 23.63 -1.98 -5.59
C TYR A 72 23.64 -1.08 -4.34
N PRO A 73 23.50 -1.58 -3.11
CA PRO A 73 23.58 -0.75 -1.91
C PRO A 73 24.88 0.07 -1.78
N GLN A 74 25.97 -0.42 -2.34
CA GLN A 74 27.30 0.21 -2.26
C GLN A 74 27.46 1.35 -3.27
N VAL A 75 26.78 1.26 -4.41
CA VAL A 75 26.89 2.21 -5.53
C VAL A 75 25.62 3.06 -5.74
N ARG A 76 24.60 2.89 -4.94
CA ARG A 76 23.30 3.57 -5.11
C ARG A 76 23.40 5.10 -5.05
N GLN A 77 24.39 5.65 -4.34
CA GLN A 77 24.65 7.09 -4.27
C GLN A 77 25.00 7.67 -5.65
N ASP A 78 25.43 6.82 -6.57
CA ASP A 78 25.75 7.18 -7.95
C ASP A 78 24.50 7.12 -8.85
N ASP A 79 23.36 6.63 -8.34
CA ASP A 79 22.10 6.56 -9.08
C ASP A 79 21.39 7.93 -9.06
N PRO A 80 21.25 8.59 -10.21
CA PRO A 80 20.53 9.87 -10.28
C PRO A 80 19.06 9.78 -9.92
N LEU A 81 18.50 8.58 -9.95
CA LEU A 81 17.12 8.25 -9.61
C LEU A 81 17.12 7.21 -8.48
N PRO A 82 17.56 7.56 -7.26
CA PRO A 82 17.73 6.58 -6.20
C PRO A 82 16.41 5.89 -5.87
N GLY A 83 16.50 4.56 -5.77
CA GLY A 83 15.44 3.70 -5.31
C GLY A 83 15.70 3.20 -3.88
N TRP A 84 15.29 1.97 -3.60
CA TRP A 84 15.53 1.33 -2.31
C TRP A 84 17.03 1.09 -2.05
N GLY A 85 17.41 1.17 -0.79
CA GLY A 85 18.71 0.74 -0.28
C GLY A 85 18.66 0.62 1.25
N PRO A 86 19.57 -0.14 1.89
CA PRO A 86 19.59 -0.32 3.32
C PRO A 86 19.79 1.00 4.06
N ARG A 87 19.15 1.15 5.20
CA ARG A 87 19.22 2.27 6.15
C ARG A 87 19.24 3.67 5.51
N GLY A 88 18.15 4.36 5.66
CA GLY A 88 18.05 5.77 5.25
C GLY A 88 17.88 5.97 3.75
N SER A 89 17.23 5.04 3.05
CA SER A 89 16.83 5.27 1.66
C SER A 89 15.96 6.50 1.56
N PRO A 90 16.33 7.50 0.75
CA PRO A 90 15.48 8.65 0.55
C PRO A 90 14.18 8.17 -0.09
N LEU A 91 13.06 8.69 0.41
CA LEU A 91 11.80 8.55 -0.30
C LEU A 91 11.88 9.37 -1.60
N PRO A 92 11.18 8.94 -2.67
CA PRO A 92 11.18 9.67 -3.92
C PRO A 92 10.68 11.11 -3.71
N HIS A 93 11.31 12.07 -4.40
CA HIS A 93 10.81 13.43 -4.39
C HIS A 93 9.37 13.47 -4.92
N ARG A 94 8.51 14.27 -4.33
CA ARG A 94 7.07 14.32 -4.69
C ARG A 94 6.83 14.63 -6.17
N ASP A 95 7.69 15.45 -6.76
CA ASP A 95 7.60 15.81 -8.18
C ASP A 95 7.95 14.68 -9.14
N TRP A 96 8.47 13.56 -8.64
CA TRP A 96 8.78 12.38 -9.44
C TRP A 96 7.60 11.42 -9.55
N PHE A 97 6.65 11.51 -8.62
CA PHE A 97 5.49 10.63 -8.65
C PHE A 97 4.66 10.81 -9.93
N GLY A 98 4.31 9.70 -10.53
CA GLY A 98 3.54 9.69 -11.77
C GLY A 98 4.33 10.06 -13.03
N ARG A 99 5.64 10.30 -12.92
CA ARG A 99 6.49 10.63 -14.07
C ARG A 99 7.33 9.43 -14.51
N THR A 100 7.58 9.38 -15.81
CA THR A 100 8.52 8.46 -16.45
C THR A 100 9.86 9.16 -16.59
N LEU A 101 10.84 8.76 -15.80
CA LEU A 101 12.15 9.38 -15.70
C LEU A 101 13.23 8.41 -16.19
N ALA A 102 14.12 8.87 -17.05
CA ALA A 102 15.30 8.12 -17.48
C ALA A 102 16.57 8.71 -16.87
N ILE A 103 17.59 7.89 -16.65
CA ILE A 103 18.90 8.40 -16.19
C ILE A 103 19.45 9.46 -17.15
N SER A 104 19.20 9.28 -18.45
CA SER A 104 19.59 10.25 -19.48
C SER A 104 18.90 11.63 -19.39
N ASP A 105 17.87 11.77 -18.57
CA ASP A 105 17.22 13.07 -18.31
C ASP A 105 18.04 13.94 -17.33
N PHE A 106 18.97 13.32 -16.58
CA PHE A 106 19.75 13.96 -15.51
C PHE A 106 21.23 14.05 -15.83
N ILE A 107 21.79 13.05 -16.49
CA ILE A 107 23.23 12.98 -16.81
C ILE A 107 23.45 12.45 -18.23
N SER A 108 24.58 12.81 -18.82
CA SER A 108 24.98 12.31 -20.14
C SER A 108 25.35 10.81 -20.09
N ASP A 109 25.22 10.09 -21.21
CA ASP A 109 25.67 8.70 -21.36
C ASP A 109 27.16 8.53 -20.98
N ARG A 110 28.01 9.50 -21.36
CA ARG A 110 29.41 9.50 -20.99
C ARG A 110 29.63 9.58 -19.47
N GLU A 111 28.85 10.40 -18.79
CA GLU A 111 28.93 10.54 -17.34
C GLU A 111 28.37 9.29 -16.64
N PHE A 112 27.22 8.77 -17.10
CA PHE A 112 26.64 7.54 -16.57
C PHE A 112 27.62 6.38 -16.60
N ARG A 113 28.34 6.16 -17.72
CA ARG A 113 29.32 5.08 -17.87
C ARG A 113 30.55 5.20 -16.97
N ARG A 114 30.77 6.34 -16.34
CA ARG A 114 31.87 6.56 -15.37
C ARG A 114 31.48 6.30 -13.93
N ARG A 115 30.17 6.09 -13.66
CA ARG A 115 29.66 5.89 -12.32
C ARG A 115 29.76 4.43 -11.90
N GLY A 116 29.94 4.20 -10.60
CA GLY A 116 29.93 2.86 -10.00
C GLY A 116 28.67 2.08 -10.34
N LEU A 117 27.50 2.74 -10.32
CA LEU A 117 26.23 2.12 -10.73
C LEU A 117 26.31 1.46 -12.12
N TYR A 118 26.92 2.13 -13.10
CA TYR A 118 27.08 1.52 -14.41
C TYR A 118 28.10 0.39 -14.41
N ALA A 119 29.26 0.60 -13.80
CA ALA A 119 30.36 -0.35 -13.82
C ALA A 119 30.00 -1.68 -13.12
N GLU A 120 29.39 -1.58 -11.94
CA GLU A 120 29.18 -2.71 -11.05
C GLU A 120 27.79 -3.37 -11.22
N VAL A 121 26.80 -2.63 -11.73
CA VAL A 121 25.42 -3.10 -11.86
C VAL A 121 25.00 -3.23 -13.32
N CYS A 122 25.02 -2.14 -14.06
CA CYS A 122 24.43 -2.13 -15.41
C CYS A 122 25.27 -2.89 -16.44
N LYS A 123 26.60 -2.68 -16.43
CA LYS A 123 27.52 -3.27 -17.41
C LYS A 123 27.56 -4.81 -17.35
N PRO A 124 27.65 -5.47 -16.19
CA PRO A 124 27.61 -6.94 -16.10
C PRO A 124 26.31 -7.53 -16.65
N LEU A 125 25.19 -6.81 -16.53
CA LEU A 125 23.87 -7.22 -17.06
C LEU A 125 23.64 -6.81 -18.52
N GLY A 126 24.62 -6.18 -19.18
CA GLY A 126 24.46 -5.64 -20.53
C GLY A 126 23.51 -4.44 -20.60
N VAL A 127 23.04 -3.90 -19.48
CA VAL A 127 22.13 -2.77 -19.43
C VAL A 127 22.82 -1.49 -19.86
N ARG A 128 22.22 -0.78 -20.80
CA ARG A 128 22.75 0.48 -21.35
C ARG A 128 21.90 1.70 -21.03
N ALA A 129 20.61 1.49 -20.78
CA ALA A 129 19.72 2.57 -20.37
C ALA A 129 18.73 2.07 -19.31
N VAL A 130 18.46 2.93 -18.34
CA VAL A 130 17.53 2.68 -17.23
C VAL A 130 16.47 3.78 -17.22
N MET A 131 15.23 3.35 -17.02
CA MET A 131 14.08 4.23 -16.90
C MET A 131 13.28 3.81 -15.66
N LYS A 132 12.77 4.79 -14.90
CA LYS A 132 12.00 4.54 -13.67
C LYS A 132 10.66 5.27 -13.68
N VAL A 133 9.70 4.66 -13.03
CA VAL A 133 8.42 5.27 -12.67
C VAL A 133 8.27 5.15 -11.16
N PHE A 134 8.12 6.29 -10.49
CA PHE A 134 7.78 6.32 -9.07
C PHE A 134 6.27 6.36 -8.93
N LEU A 135 5.72 5.34 -8.27
CA LEU A 135 4.28 5.23 -8.04
C LEU A 135 3.88 6.03 -6.80
N PRO A 136 2.71 6.69 -6.80
CA PRO A 136 2.22 7.38 -5.62
C PRO A 136 2.03 6.41 -4.44
N THR A 137 2.58 6.80 -3.29
CA THR A 137 2.53 6.04 -2.04
C THR A 137 2.14 6.96 -0.89
N GLY A 138 1.94 6.38 0.30
CA GLY A 138 1.82 7.16 1.54
C GLY A 138 3.14 7.86 1.92
N ALA A 139 3.08 8.78 2.89
CA ALA A 139 4.22 9.63 3.27
C ALA A 139 5.44 8.85 3.81
N ALA A 140 5.26 7.60 4.24
CA ALA A 140 6.30 6.80 4.88
C ALA A 140 6.89 5.70 3.98
N THR A 141 6.44 5.59 2.73
CA THR A 141 6.87 4.53 1.82
C THR A 141 7.22 5.08 0.43
N GLY A 142 8.05 4.34 -0.30
CA GLY A 142 8.34 4.55 -1.71
C GLY A 142 7.98 3.31 -2.53
N ALA A 143 7.62 3.52 -3.79
CA ALA A 143 7.43 2.43 -4.74
C ALA A 143 7.88 2.86 -6.13
N SER A 144 8.56 1.96 -6.84
CA SER A 144 9.00 2.22 -8.22
C SER A 144 8.93 0.99 -9.10
N LEU A 145 8.74 1.23 -10.38
CA LEU A 145 9.04 0.29 -11.46
C LEU A 145 10.32 0.74 -12.15
N VAL A 146 11.26 -0.17 -12.31
CA VAL A 146 12.56 0.06 -12.94
C VAL A 146 12.61 -0.77 -14.21
N PHE A 147 12.88 -0.12 -15.33
CA PHE A 147 12.93 -0.70 -16.67
C PHE A 147 14.36 -0.64 -17.16
N ASP A 148 14.91 -1.77 -17.55
CA ASP A 148 16.27 -1.92 -18.02
C ASP A 148 16.30 -2.37 -19.50
N THR A 149 17.18 -1.75 -20.31
CA THR A 149 17.33 -2.13 -21.72
C THR A 149 18.80 -2.20 -22.14
N THR A 150 19.09 -3.16 -23.01
CA THR A 150 20.38 -3.31 -23.69
C THR A 150 20.54 -2.30 -24.84
N ARG A 151 19.49 -1.61 -25.23
CA ARG A 151 19.52 -0.51 -26.22
C ARG A 151 20.16 0.74 -25.61
N ALA A 152 20.77 1.56 -26.45
CA ALA A 152 21.44 2.80 -26.01
C ALA A 152 20.47 3.78 -25.32
N ARG A 153 19.19 3.74 -25.65
CA ARG A 153 18.13 4.58 -25.06
C ARG A 153 16.75 3.93 -25.25
N PHE A 154 15.80 4.31 -24.42
CA PHE A 154 14.40 4.07 -24.69
C PHE A 154 13.89 4.95 -25.83
N ALA A 155 13.05 4.40 -26.70
CA ALA A 155 12.40 5.21 -27.74
C ALA A 155 11.37 6.14 -27.08
N GLU A 156 11.15 7.32 -27.65
CA GLU A 156 10.16 8.28 -27.12
C GLU A 156 8.76 7.69 -27.09
N THR A 157 8.43 6.85 -28.08
CA THR A 157 7.17 6.10 -28.10
C THR A 157 7.01 5.15 -26.92
N ASP A 158 8.11 4.55 -26.40
CA ASP A 158 8.09 3.66 -25.23
C ASP A 158 7.85 4.48 -23.96
N ARG A 159 8.54 5.61 -23.83
CA ARG A 159 8.36 6.58 -22.74
C ARG A 159 6.92 7.11 -22.67
N LEU A 160 6.37 7.56 -23.79
CA LEU A 160 5.00 8.07 -23.88
C LEU A 160 3.96 6.98 -23.55
N THR A 161 4.19 5.75 -24.01
CA THR A 161 3.28 4.63 -23.69
C THR A 161 3.31 4.34 -22.20
N LEU A 162 4.49 4.24 -21.61
CA LEU A 162 4.63 4.02 -20.18
C LEU A 162 4.02 5.18 -19.39
N HIS A 163 4.26 6.42 -19.77
CA HIS A 163 3.68 7.59 -19.11
C HIS A 163 2.15 7.52 -19.06
N ARG A 164 1.51 7.09 -20.15
CA ARG A 164 0.06 6.91 -20.20
C ARG A 164 -0.43 5.75 -19.32
N LEU A 165 0.40 4.74 -19.09
CA LEU A 165 0.08 3.61 -18.23
C LEU A 165 0.22 3.91 -16.74
N VAL A 166 1.00 4.92 -16.35
CA VAL A 166 1.28 5.23 -14.94
C VAL A 166 0.02 5.32 -14.05
N PRO A 167 -1.06 6.00 -14.43
CA PRO A 167 -2.28 6.04 -13.61
C PRO A 167 -2.90 4.64 -13.40
N HIS A 168 -2.86 3.79 -14.42
CA HIS A 168 -3.37 2.41 -14.35
C HIS A 168 -2.47 1.53 -13.48
N LEU A 169 -1.15 1.66 -13.60
CA LEU A 169 -0.19 0.96 -12.75
C LEU A 169 -0.35 1.36 -11.27
N ALA A 170 -0.53 2.64 -11.02
CA ALA A 170 -0.82 3.14 -9.67
C ALA A 170 -2.15 2.58 -9.13
N GLN A 171 -3.18 2.44 -9.99
CA GLN A 171 -4.46 1.85 -9.58
C GLN A 171 -4.34 0.35 -9.32
N LEU A 172 -3.64 -0.40 -10.18
CA LEU A 172 -3.37 -1.84 -9.96
C LEU A 172 -2.70 -2.05 -8.60
N ARG A 173 -1.64 -1.29 -8.30
CA ARG A 173 -0.99 -1.37 -6.99
C ARG A 173 -1.97 -1.10 -5.85
N ARG A 174 -2.78 -0.06 -5.92
CA ARG A 174 -3.78 0.26 -4.88
C ARG A 174 -4.78 -0.88 -4.69
N ASN A 175 -5.29 -1.45 -5.77
CA ASN A 175 -6.25 -2.55 -5.73
C ASN A 175 -5.65 -3.80 -5.06
N THR A 176 -4.41 -4.14 -5.42
CA THR A 176 -3.72 -5.31 -4.84
C THR A 176 -3.42 -5.11 -3.36
N LEU A 177 -2.97 -3.91 -2.96
CA LEU A 177 -2.76 -3.60 -1.55
C LEU A 177 -4.07 -3.59 -0.76
N ALA A 178 -5.16 -3.10 -1.34
CA ALA A 178 -6.47 -3.17 -0.71
C ALA A 178 -6.90 -4.62 -0.50
N ARG A 179 -6.76 -5.49 -1.51
CA ARG A 179 -7.03 -6.94 -1.37
C ARG A 179 -6.17 -7.60 -0.30
N ARG A 180 -4.91 -7.19 -0.17
CA ARG A 180 -4.00 -7.70 0.86
C ARG A 180 -4.40 -7.26 2.27
N THR A 181 -4.86 -6.04 2.41
CA THR A 181 -5.19 -5.44 3.72
C THR A 181 -6.60 -5.81 4.18
N TYR A 182 -7.55 -5.96 3.24
CA TYR A 182 -8.96 -6.16 3.54
C TYR A 182 -9.25 -7.46 4.30
N PRO A 183 -8.72 -8.64 3.94
CA PRO A 183 -8.89 -9.88 4.71
C PRO A 183 -8.35 -9.77 6.14
N ALA A 184 -7.14 -9.22 6.29
CA ALA A 184 -6.53 -9.02 7.61
C ALA A 184 -7.36 -8.04 8.48
N LEU A 185 -7.96 -7.02 7.86
CA LEU A 185 -8.86 -6.10 8.54
C LEU A 185 -10.17 -6.80 8.95
N ILE A 186 -10.74 -7.64 8.07
CA ILE A 186 -11.96 -8.41 8.36
C ILE A 186 -11.68 -9.40 9.50
N GLU A 187 -10.58 -10.14 9.46
CA GLU A 187 -10.20 -11.09 10.50
C GLU A 187 -9.96 -10.38 11.84
N SER A 188 -9.22 -9.28 11.84
CA SER A 188 -9.00 -8.45 13.02
C SER A 188 -10.31 -7.91 13.59
N THR A 189 -11.23 -7.48 12.73
CA THR A 189 -12.54 -6.95 13.13
C THR A 189 -13.45 -8.06 13.65
N ALA A 190 -13.47 -9.22 12.99
CA ALA A 190 -14.24 -10.37 13.45
C ALA A 190 -13.76 -10.86 14.82
N ALA A 191 -12.43 -10.95 15.03
CA ALA A 191 -11.85 -11.27 16.31
C ALA A 191 -12.19 -10.24 17.39
N ALA A 192 -12.09 -8.94 17.07
CA ALA A 192 -12.49 -7.85 17.97
C ALA A 192 -14.00 -7.94 18.33
N ARG A 193 -14.85 -8.20 17.34
CA ARG A 193 -16.29 -8.38 17.54
C ARG A 193 -16.60 -9.58 18.43
N MET A 194 -15.93 -10.72 18.21
CA MET A 194 -16.09 -11.91 19.05
C MET A 194 -15.68 -11.65 20.49
N ARG A 195 -14.63 -10.88 20.74
CA ARG A 195 -14.22 -10.45 22.09
C ARG A 195 -15.26 -9.52 22.71
N LEU A 196 -15.78 -8.54 21.98
CA LEU A 196 -16.82 -7.63 22.46
C LEU A 196 -18.14 -8.35 22.78
N LEU A 197 -18.46 -9.44 22.08
CA LEU A 197 -19.64 -10.26 22.40
C LEU A 197 -19.55 -10.98 23.76
N ARG A 198 -18.34 -11.18 24.31
CA ARG A 198 -18.13 -11.72 25.65
C ARG A 198 -18.48 -10.73 26.77
N LEU A 199 -18.63 -9.45 26.43
CA LEU A 199 -18.99 -8.41 27.40
C LEU A 199 -20.49 -8.46 27.72
N SER A 200 -20.82 -8.35 29.00
CA SER A 200 -22.19 -8.15 29.44
C SER A 200 -22.76 -6.80 28.94
N PRO A 201 -24.08 -6.60 28.90
CA PRO A 201 -24.64 -5.31 28.52
C PRO A 201 -24.11 -4.15 29.36
N ARG A 202 -23.87 -4.37 30.65
CA ARG A 202 -23.35 -3.34 31.57
C ARG A 202 -21.89 -3.00 31.27
N GLU A 203 -21.06 -3.99 30.99
CA GLU A 203 -19.67 -3.79 30.60
C GLU A 203 -19.54 -3.06 29.27
N ARG A 204 -20.42 -3.36 28.29
CA ARG A 204 -20.47 -2.62 27.01
C ARG A 204 -20.77 -1.13 27.19
N VAL A 205 -21.69 -0.79 28.08
CA VAL A 205 -22.01 0.61 28.38
C VAL A 205 -20.83 1.31 29.07
N VAL A 206 -20.16 0.65 30.00
CA VAL A 206 -18.95 1.18 30.66
C VAL A 206 -17.84 1.38 29.63
N LEU A 207 -17.61 0.42 28.76
CA LEU A 207 -16.58 0.52 27.71
C LEU A 207 -16.86 1.64 26.71
N ALA A 208 -18.12 1.79 26.26
CA ALA A 208 -18.52 2.86 25.38
C ALA A 208 -18.23 4.24 25.94
N ARG A 209 -18.56 4.48 27.21
CA ARG A 209 -18.26 5.74 27.91
C ARG A 209 -16.76 5.94 28.13
N ALA A 210 -16.04 4.86 28.45
CA ALA A 210 -14.60 4.88 28.58
C ALA A 210 -13.90 5.24 27.27
N ALA A 211 -14.40 4.72 26.13
CA ALA A 211 -13.92 5.04 24.78
C ALA A 211 -14.24 6.49 24.36
N ALA A 212 -15.33 7.06 24.89
CA ALA A 212 -15.66 8.47 24.73
C ALA A 212 -14.79 9.42 25.60
N GLY A 213 -13.83 8.88 26.36
CA GLY A 213 -12.91 9.67 27.19
C GLY A 213 -13.43 10.06 28.57
N GLU A 214 -14.60 9.58 29.00
CA GLU A 214 -15.18 9.90 30.30
C GLU A 214 -14.35 9.35 31.45
N THR A 215 -14.17 10.10 32.55
CA THR A 215 -13.48 9.61 33.75
C THR A 215 -14.31 8.58 34.50
N ASN A 216 -13.69 7.75 35.34
CA ASN A 216 -14.43 6.77 36.15
C ASN A 216 -15.48 7.42 37.05
N THR A 217 -15.23 8.64 37.53
CA THR A 217 -16.20 9.42 38.32
C THR A 217 -17.39 9.85 37.48
N ALA A 218 -17.16 10.32 36.24
CA ALA A 218 -18.23 10.69 35.32
C ALA A 218 -19.09 9.49 34.92
N ILE A 219 -18.45 8.33 34.60
CA ILE A 219 -19.12 7.08 34.30
C ILE A 219 -19.97 6.61 35.50
N ALA A 220 -19.40 6.66 36.70
CA ALA A 220 -20.05 6.28 37.93
C ALA A 220 -21.34 7.11 38.19
N ALA A 221 -21.26 8.43 38.05
CA ALA A 221 -22.36 9.34 38.18
C ALA A 221 -23.46 9.03 37.14
N ALA A 222 -23.10 8.88 35.90
CA ALA A 222 -24.04 8.58 34.81
C ALA A 222 -24.73 7.20 34.92
N LEU A 223 -24.09 6.24 35.58
CA LEU A 223 -24.59 4.88 35.71
C LEU A 223 -25.17 4.58 37.12
N PHE A 224 -25.20 5.59 38.02
CA PHE A 224 -25.66 5.47 39.40
C PHE A 224 -24.95 4.37 40.19
N ILE A 225 -23.61 4.28 40.07
CA ILE A 225 -22.76 3.32 40.78
C ILE A 225 -21.55 4.03 41.38
N SER A 226 -20.74 3.34 42.17
CA SER A 226 -19.52 3.91 42.72
C SER A 226 -18.37 3.93 41.69
N PRO A 227 -17.40 4.87 41.78
CA PRO A 227 -16.19 4.83 40.93
C PRO A 227 -15.40 3.54 41.09
N GLY A 228 -15.41 2.92 42.29
CA GLY A 228 -14.80 1.62 42.55
C GLY A 228 -15.48 0.49 41.77
N THR A 229 -16.81 0.55 41.60
CA THR A 229 -17.55 -0.40 40.76
C THR A 229 -17.21 -0.25 39.29
N VAL A 230 -17.05 0.98 38.79
CA VAL A 230 -16.58 1.24 37.42
C VAL A 230 -15.20 0.65 37.19
N ARG A 231 -14.30 0.80 38.15
CA ARG A 231 -12.94 0.23 38.08
C ARG A 231 -12.99 -1.30 37.96
N LYS A 232 -13.80 -1.97 38.78
CA LYS A 232 -13.97 -3.43 38.68
C LYS A 232 -14.55 -3.86 37.34
N HIS A 233 -15.52 -3.11 36.78
CA HIS A 233 -16.01 -3.40 35.42
C HIS A 233 -14.91 -3.27 34.39
N LEU A 234 -14.07 -2.23 34.47
CA LEU A 234 -12.95 -2.05 33.54
C LEU A 234 -11.90 -3.18 33.65
N GLU A 235 -11.59 -3.64 34.86
CA GLU A 235 -10.71 -4.79 35.07
C GLU A 235 -11.26 -6.03 34.39
N HIS A 236 -12.53 -6.38 34.60
CA HIS A 236 -13.19 -7.51 33.91
C HIS A 236 -13.28 -7.33 32.39
N ILE A 237 -13.45 -6.09 31.90
CA ILE A 237 -13.43 -5.79 30.47
C ILE A 237 -12.03 -6.07 29.91
N TYR A 238 -10.95 -5.64 30.59
CA TYR A 238 -9.59 -5.87 30.14
C TYR A 238 -9.27 -7.36 30.07
N ASP A 239 -9.67 -8.14 31.06
CA ASP A 239 -9.49 -9.59 31.04
C ASP A 239 -10.25 -10.24 29.86
N LYS A 240 -11.51 -9.87 29.61
CA LYS A 240 -12.33 -10.43 28.51
C LYS A 240 -11.85 -10.02 27.14
N LEU A 241 -11.30 -8.81 27.00
CA LEU A 241 -10.73 -8.29 25.75
C LEU A 241 -9.29 -8.70 25.55
N GLU A 242 -8.64 -9.30 26.55
CA GLU A 242 -7.23 -9.70 26.54
C GLU A 242 -6.30 -8.49 26.32
N VAL A 243 -6.60 -7.37 26.99
CA VAL A 243 -5.82 -6.12 26.93
C VAL A 243 -5.36 -5.69 28.33
N ARG A 244 -4.39 -4.79 28.38
CA ARG A 244 -3.81 -4.33 29.65
C ARG A 244 -4.16 -2.91 30.00
N THR A 245 -4.62 -2.12 29.03
CA THR A 245 -4.82 -0.69 29.23
C THR A 245 -6.21 -0.25 28.75
N ARG A 246 -6.67 0.87 29.35
CA ARG A 246 -7.88 1.56 28.92
C ARG A 246 -7.83 1.95 27.44
N THR A 247 -6.69 2.42 26.98
CA THR A 247 -6.49 2.87 25.60
C THR A 247 -6.62 1.72 24.62
N GLU A 248 -6.07 0.55 24.93
CA GLU A 248 -6.22 -0.66 24.10
C GLU A 248 -7.68 -1.11 24.03
N ALA A 249 -8.39 -1.13 25.17
CA ALA A 249 -9.81 -1.48 25.20
C ALA A 249 -10.68 -0.50 24.39
N ALA A 250 -10.41 0.80 24.50
CA ALA A 250 -11.07 1.84 23.73
C ALA A 250 -10.79 1.71 22.22
N ALA A 251 -9.56 1.39 21.83
CA ALA A 251 -9.19 1.19 20.43
C ALA A 251 -9.96 0.04 19.78
N ILE A 252 -10.10 -1.11 20.47
CA ILE A 252 -10.90 -2.25 20.00
C ILE A 252 -12.37 -1.83 19.79
N TYR A 253 -12.95 -1.09 20.73
CA TYR A 253 -14.33 -0.63 20.63
C TYR A 253 -14.56 0.34 19.47
N ILE A 254 -13.65 1.30 19.28
CA ILE A 254 -13.73 2.29 18.20
C ILE A 254 -13.56 1.63 16.84
N GLN A 255 -12.61 0.70 16.71
CA GLN A 255 -12.37 -0.03 15.47
C GLN A 255 -13.60 -0.80 15.00
N GLU A 256 -14.30 -1.48 15.91
CA GLU A 256 -15.52 -2.21 15.56
C GLU A 256 -16.65 -1.26 15.11
N ARG A 257 -16.82 -0.11 15.80
CA ARG A 257 -17.81 0.88 15.42
C ARG A 257 -17.59 1.47 14.03
N LEU A 258 -16.36 1.81 13.68
CA LEU A 258 -16.02 2.35 12.37
C LEU A 258 -16.36 1.38 11.22
N VAL A 259 -16.23 0.08 11.44
CA VAL A 259 -16.58 -0.94 10.43
C VAL A 259 -18.10 -1.07 10.29
N ILE A 260 -18.85 -1.07 11.38
CA ILE A 260 -20.32 -1.12 11.33
C ILE A 260 -20.87 0.09 10.56
N ASP A 261 -20.37 1.28 10.83
CA ASP A 261 -20.80 2.51 10.17
C ASP A 261 -20.43 2.52 8.67
N SER A 262 -19.29 1.94 8.30
CA SER A 262 -18.82 1.86 6.90
C SER A 262 -19.53 0.78 6.07
N THR A 263 -20.06 -0.27 6.71
CA THR A 263 -20.75 -1.39 6.02
C THR A 263 -22.26 -1.18 5.88
N GLY A 264 -22.80 -0.09 6.40
CA GLY A 264 -24.24 0.21 6.33
C GLY A 264 -25.16 -0.76 7.12
N LEU A 265 -24.59 -1.68 7.88
CA LEU A 265 -25.33 -2.67 8.66
C LEU A 265 -25.90 -2.11 9.99
N GLY A 266 -25.64 -0.83 10.27
CA GLY A 266 -26.05 -0.16 11.51
C GLY A 266 -27.37 0.63 11.46
N SER A 267 -28.04 0.73 10.32
CA SER A 267 -29.25 1.57 10.20
C SER A 267 -30.58 0.79 10.14
N SER A 268 -30.75 -0.19 11.01
CA SER A 268 -32.04 -0.80 11.21
C SER A 268 -32.44 -0.65 12.68
N GLY A 269 -33.24 0.40 13.00
CA GLY A 269 -33.91 0.46 14.29
C GLY A 269 -33.86 1.80 15.04
N ALA A 270 -34.00 2.95 14.38
CA ALA A 270 -34.51 4.14 15.07
C ALA A 270 -36.02 4.18 14.87
N PRO A 271 -36.86 4.20 15.94
CA PRO A 271 -38.28 4.40 15.79
C PRO A 271 -38.54 5.81 15.22
N ARG A 272 -39.21 5.88 14.08
CA ARG A 272 -39.67 7.16 13.50
C ARG A 272 -40.62 7.82 14.47
N HIS A 273 -40.32 9.04 14.84
CA HIS A 273 -41.20 9.88 15.65
C HIS A 273 -42.48 10.16 14.85
N PRO A 274 -43.70 10.11 15.47
CA PRO A 274 -44.99 10.24 14.74
C PRO A 274 -45.33 11.64 14.21
N GLN A 275 -44.38 12.59 14.17
CA GLN A 275 -44.64 13.99 13.80
C GLN A 275 -44.23 14.40 12.38
N ASP A 276 -43.71 13.48 11.55
CA ASP A 276 -43.33 13.79 10.16
C ASP A 276 -44.39 13.34 9.14
N GLN A 277 -45.65 13.74 9.34
CA GLN A 277 -46.62 13.71 8.25
C GLN A 277 -46.83 15.13 7.69
N PRO A 278 -46.66 15.34 6.37
CA PRO A 278 -47.02 16.60 5.74
C PRO A 278 -48.57 16.78 5.79
N PRO A 279 -49.07 18.03 5.90
CA PRO A 279 -50.49 18.28 5.93
C PRO A 279 -51.16 17.86 4.61
N GLN A 280 -52.24 17.07 4.72
CA GLN A 280 -53.07 16.74 3.58
C GLN A 280 -53.85 18.01 3.17
N ALA A 281 -53.64 18.43 1.90
CA ALA A 281 -54.47 19.48 1.30
C ALA A 281 -55.87 18.96 1.06
N GLY A 282 -56.85 19.68 1.65
CA GLY A 282 -58.25 19.62 1.31
C GLY A 282 -58.56 20.58 0.17
#